data_706c7f1fab31a859203019247bb7197e
#
_entry.id   706c7f1fab31a859203019247bb7197e
#
_cell.length_a   1.000
_cell.length_b   1.000
_cell.length_c   1.000
_cell.angle_alpha   90.00
_cell.angle_beta   90.00
_cell.angle_gamma   90.00
#
_symmetry.space_group_name_H-M   'P 1'
#
loop_
_entity.id
_entity.type
_entity.pdbx_description
1 polymer ?
#
loop_
_entity_poly.entity_id
_entity_poly.type
_entity_poly.pdbx_seq_one_letter_code
_entity_poly.pdbx_strand_id
1 'polypeptide(L)'
;MKKSSNIEVSYTEAISGMPFNQITESTIPETVKPTVSVSIKDWDESADLDLIKLAERIRDVALPALVDYFEFEQAIGGIRATDLFSLNSLMGATIEDQVVSTLNKHRNTWDDGQWSKYTFLRSAQAFPDVRLVHRSNPEDIKLGIELKSWFLLSKEGVPSMRFGPHPDACAPLDMVCVVPWYLSNAVCGEPKVARPWVQQAKYAAEWSIYFWKYLRHTDNALTLKQRDFKTIPPCTPYPKKSDIISLHPENDVGKNFGRLPRYHIMDEFCNTALSTEILGIPAENWRYFLQIHTDAVTINVVRKKLISRFGIVDFSNSEVVLKMISQIIDELPENLIR
;
A
#
# COMPACT_ATOMS: atom_id res chain seq x y z
N MET A 1 34.86 9.13 10.56
CA MET A 1 34.63 8.15 9.51
C MET A 1 35.06 6.70 9.82
N LYS A 2 35.53 6.38 11.01
CA LYS A 2 35.96 5.01 11.39
C LYS A 2 34.97 4.25 12.31
N LYS A 3 33.86 4.87 12.74
CA LYS A 3 32.88 4.21 13.65
C LYS A 3 31.78 3.44 12.93
N SER A 4 31.47 3.73 11.67
CA SER A 4 30.39 2.99 10.95
C SER A 4 30.84 1.60 10.51
N SER A 5 32.11 1.42 10.16
CA SER A 5 32.61 0.12 9.73
C SER A 5 32.64 -0.94 10.84
N ASN A 6 32.88 -0.53 12.09
CA ASN A 6 32.93 -1.45 13.21
C ASN A 6 31.55 -1.93 13.67
N ILE A 7 30.51 -1.13 13.47
CA ILE A 7 29.12 -1.50 13.83
C ILE A 7 28.55 -2.47 12.80
N GLU A 8 28.81 -2.27 11.50
CA GLU A 8 28.37 -3.18 10.45
C GLU A 8 29.02 -4.59 10.56
N VAL A 9 30.31 -4.63 10.91
CA VAL A 9 31.04 -5.91 11.10
C VAL A 9 30.48 -6.66 12.30
N SER A 10 30.26 -5.98 13.44
CA SER A 10 29.72 -6.63 14.65
C SER A 10 28.28 -7.14 14.47
N TYR A 11 27.46 -6.44 13.69
CA TYR A 11 26.09 -6.86 13.38
C TYR A 11 26.06 -8.10 12.49
N THR A 12 26.88 -8.12 11.45
CA THR A 12 26.99 -9.27 10.52
C THR A 12 27.50 -10.51 11.24
N GLU A 13 28.40 -10.37 12.21
CA GLU A 13 28.89 -11.46 13.04
C GLU A 13 27.83 -11.95 14.03
N ALA A 14 27.08 -11.04 14.65
CA ALA A 14 26.10 -11.39 15.69
C ALA A 14 24.90 -12.18 15.15
N ILE A 15 24.51 -11.97 13.89
CA ILE A 15 23.34 -12.66 13.28
C ILE A 15 23.72 -13.64 12.18
N SER A 16 25.02 -13.75 11.86
CA SER A 16 25.53 -14.69 10.87
C SER A 16 25.26 -16.13 11.33
N GLY A 17 24.39 -16.83 10.56
CA GLY A 17 24.02 -18.21 10.86
C GLY A 17 22.74 -18.37 11.71
N MET A 18 22.11 -17.29 12.18
CA MET A 18 20.81 -17.39 12.84
C MET A 18 19.69 -17.61 11.81
N PRO A 19 18.77 -18.56 12.03
CA PRO A 19 17.55 -18.68 11.25
C PRO A 19 16.71 -17.41 11.38
N PHE A 20 16.05 -16.97 10.30
CA PHE A 20 15.25 -15.75 10.27
C PHE A 20 14.21 -15.67 11.40
N ASN A 21 13.58 -16.81 11.73
CA ASN A 21 12.59 -16.93 12.81
C ASN A 21 13.17 -16.79 14.23
N GLN A 22 14.50 -16.74 14.37
CA GLN A 22 15.19 -16.52 15.65
C GLN A 22 15.74 -15.09 15.78
N ILE A 23 15.68 -14.30 14.71
CA ILE A 23 16.03 -12.89 14.76
C ILE A 23 14.84 -12.16 15.37
N THR A 24 14.96 -11.82 16.64
CA THR A 24 13.97 -11.04 17.37
C THR A 24 14.42 -9.59 17.45
N GLU A 25 13.50 -8.69 17.73
CA GLU A 25 13.81 -7.27 17.91
C GLU A 25 14.91 -7.02 18.95
N SER A 26 15.00 -7.89 19.97
CA SER A 26 16.03 -7.82 21.01
C SER A 26 17.43 -8.23 20.55
N THR A 27 17.56 -8.97 19.42
CA THR A 27 18.87 -9.38 18.88
C THR A 27 19.49 -8.32 17.96
N ILE A 28 18.77 -7.26 17.64
CA ILE A 28 19.22 -6.19 16.76
C ILE A 28 19.78 -5.05 17.58
N PRO A 29 21.00 -4.59 17.29
CA PRO A 29 21.58 -3.44 18.00
C PRO A 29 20.68 -2.21 17.89
N GLU A 30 20.42 -1.54 19.01
CA GLU A 30 19.55 -0.36 19.09
C GLU A 30 20.01 0.76 18.14
N THR A 31 21.31 0.88 17.93
CA THR A 31 21.92 1.91 17.07
C THR A 31 21.62 1.75 15.58
N VAL A 32 21.10 0.61 15.14
CA VAL A 32 20.78 0.35 13.72
C VAL A 32 19.28 0.21 13.46
N LYS A 33 18.47 0.20 14.53
CA LYS A 33 17.00 0.21 14.41
C LYS A 33 16.51 1.57 13.88
N PRO A 34 15.37 1.60 13.20
CA PRO A 34 14.72 2.87 12.87
C PRO A 34 14.48 3.69 14.14
N THR A 35 14.88 4.95 14.10
CA THR A 35 14.75 5.87 15.25
C THR A 35 13.35 6.43 15.40
N VAL A 36 12.52 6.28 14.38
CA VAL A 36 11.16 6.82 14.33
C VAL A 36 10.16 5.75 14.72
N SER A 37 9.32 6.06 15.67
CA SER A 37 8.28 5.20 16.16
C SER A 37 7.14 5.03 15.16
N VAL A 38 6.44 3.89 15.26
CA VAL A 38 5.20 3.58 14.51
C VAL A 38 4.03 4.46 14.95
N SER A 39 4.11 5.05 16.15
CA SER A 39 3.08 5.90 16.72
C SER A 39 3.32 7.37 16.40
N ILE A 40 2.27 8.07 15.95
CA ILE A 40 2.31 9.53 15.81
C ILE A 40 2.66 10.24 17.13
N LYS A 41 2.31 9.64 18.26
CA LYS A 41 2.62 10.20 19.58
C LYS A 41 4.12 10.27 19.88
N ASP A 42 4.91 9.48 19.17
CA ASP A 42 6.36 9.46 19.30
C ASP A 42 7.03 10.32 18.19
N TRP A 43 6.24 10.99 17.37
CA TRP A 43 6.77 11.98 16.45
C TRP A 43 7.29 13.16 17.23
N ASP A 44 8.50 13.53 16.92
CA ASP A 44 9.31 14.57 17.48
C ASP A 44 8.55 15.53 18.43
N GLU A 45 8.86 15.52 19.73
CA GLU A 45 8.29 16.40 20.75
C GLU A 45 8.44 17.90 20.43
N SER A 46 9.30 18.25 19.47
CA SER A 46 9.47 19.60 18.94
C SER A 46 8.39 20.00 17.91
N ALA A 47 7.57 19.07 17.43
CA ALA A 47 6.50 19.40 16.50
C ALA A 47 5.38 20.17 17.21
N ASP A 48 4.78 21.12 16.47
CA ASP A 48 3.61 21.86 16.92
C ASP A 48 2.47 20.89 17.30
N LEU A 49 2.00 20.97 18.56
CA LEU A 49 0.96 20.08 19.10
C LEU A 49 -0.35 20.14 18.29
N ASP A 50 -0.69 21.27 17.70
CA ASP A 50 -1.89 21.38 16.88
C ASP A 50 -1.73 20.70 15.52
N LEU A 51 -0.51 20.70 14.99
CA LEU A 51 -0.19 19.90 13.78
C LEU A 51 -0.19 18.40 14.07
N ILE A 52 0.27 17.96 15.23
CA ILE A 52 0.20 16.56 15.65
C ILE A 52 -1.26 16.12 15.74
N LYS A 53 -2.11 16.89 16.42
CA LYS A 53 -3.56 16.60 16.51
C LYS A 53 -4.23 16.54 15.14
N LEU A 54 -3.86 17.44 14.23
CA LEU A 54 -4.34 17.43 12.86
C LEU A 54 -3.93 16.14 12.14
N ALA A 55 -2.66 15.75 12.23
CA ALA A 55 -2.16 14.53 11.62
C ALA A 55 -2.83 13.28 12.19
N GLU A 56 -3.00 13.20 13.51
CA GLU A 56 -3.75 12.12 14.17
C GLU A 56 -5.19 12.05 13.67
N ARG A 57 -5.86 13.18 13.56
CA ARG A 57 -7.23 13.24 13.08
C ARG A 57 -7.38 12.83 11.62
N ILE A 58 -6.42 13.20 10.77
CA ILE A 58 -6.39 12.76 9.38
C ILE A 58 -6.16 11.24 9.32
N ARG A 59 -5.21 10.71 10.08
CA ARG A 59 -4.88 9.28 10.11
C ARG A 59 -6.03 8.42 10.67
N ASP A 60 -6.58 8.84 11.80
CA ASP A 60 -7.48 7.98 12.61
C ASP A 60 -8.95 8.18 12.29
N VAL A 61 -9.32 9.31 11.67
CA VAL A 61 -10.71 9.65 11.37
C VAL A 61 -10.93 9.85 9.87
N ALA A 62 -10.23 10.80 9.25
CA ALA A 62 -10.55 11.20 7.88
C ALA A 62 -10.23 10.12 6.83
N LEU A 63 -9.04 9.52 6.90
CA LEU A 63 -8.65 8.46 5.96
C LEU A 63 -9.47 7.17 6.16
N PRO A 64 -9.71 6.67 7.38
CA PRO A 64 -10.63 5.55 7.59
C PRO A 64 -12.06 5.82 7.13
N ALA A 65 -12.56 7.05 7.26
CA ALA A 65 -13.89 7.44 6.84
C ALA A 65 -14.10 7.44 5.30
N LEU A 66 -13.03 7.25 4.53
CA LEU A 66 -13.16 7.02 3.08
C LEU A 66 -14.08 5.84 2.76
N VAL A 67 -14.15 4.82 3.63
CA VAL A 67 -15.06 3.67 3.43
C VAL A 67 -16.51 4.12 3.31
N ASP A 68 -16.90 5.13 4.07
CA ASP A 68 -18.28 5.63 4.14
C ASP A 68 -18.56 6.76 3.14
N TYR A 69 -17.54 7.53 2.78
CA TYR A 69 -17.71 8.79 2.02
C TYR A 69 -17.14 8.76 0.61
N PHE A 70 -16.38 7.72 0.25
CA PHE A 70 -15.86 7.62 -1.10
C PHE A 70 -16.99 7.30 -2.08
N GLU A 71 -17.23 8.20 -3.01
CA GLU A 71 -18.22 8.07 -4.07
C GLU A 71 -17.52 8.12 -5.42
N PHE A 72 -17.91 7.25 -6.32
CA PHE A 72 -17.45 7.25 -7.70
C PHE A 72 -18.66 7.05 -8.60
N GLU A 73 -19.03 8.08 -9.35
CA GLU A 73 -20.30 8.12 -10.08
C GLU A 73 -20.36 7.21 -11.31
N GLN A 74 -19.20 6.75 -11.81
CA GLN A 74 -19.13 6.00 -13.06
C GLN A 74 -18.93 4.50 -12.78
N ALA A 75 -19.87 3.69 -13.24
CA ALA A 75 -19.70 2.25 -13.26
C ALA A 75 -18.69 1.82 -14.33
N ILE A 76 -17.79 0.93 -13.96
CA ILE A 76 -16.83 0.29 -14.86
C ILE A 76 -17.44 -1.02 -15.34
N GLY A 77 -17.46 -1.23 -16.65
CA GLY A 77 -17.99 -2.45 -17.27
C GLY A 77 -17.36 -2.71 -18.63
N GLY A 78 -17.69 -3.84 -19.24
CA GLY A 78 -17.20 -4.20 -20.57
C GLY A 78 -15.75 -4.67 -20.61
N ILE A 79 -15.09 -4.90 -19.45
CA ILE A 79 -13.73 -5.44 -19.36
C ILE A 79 -13.84 -6.93 -19.14
N ARG A 80 -13.12 -7.73 -19.94
CA ARG A 80 -13.08 -9.18 -19.75
C ARG A 80 -12.47 -9.52 -18.39
N ALA A 81 -12.99 -10.54 -17.72
CA ALA A 81 -12.50 -10.99 -16.43
C ALA A 81 -10.97 -11.27 -16.43
N THR A 82 -10.46 -11.77 -17.56
CA THR A 82 -9.03 -12.03 -17.79
C THR A 82 -8.16 -10.77 -17.82
N ASP A 83 -8.75 -9.61 -18.09
CA ASP A 83 -8.06 -8.33 -18.26
C ASP A 83 -8.23 -7.38 -17.05
N LEU A 84 -9.07 -7.74 -16.08
CA LEU A 84 -9.36 -6.92 -14.89
C LEU A 84 -8.10 -6.55 -14.08
N PHE A 85 -7.05 -7.38 -14.13
CA PHE A 85 -5.81 -7.09 -13.42
C PHE A 85 -5.14 -5.77 -13.85
N SER A 86 -5.41 -5.32 -15.08
CA SER A 86 -4.87 -4.05 -15.61
C SER A 86 -5.52 -2.81 -14.99
N LEU A 87 -6.69 -2.95 -14.34
CA LEU A 87 -7.45 -1.84 -13.76
C LEU A 87 -6.63 -1.04 -12.75
N ASN A 88 -5.76 -1.68 -11.98
CA ASN A 88 -4.92 -0.95 -11.02
C ASN A 88 -4.07 0.13 -11.68
N SER A 89 -3.48 -0.17 -12.83
CA SER A 89 -2.66 0.79 -13.58
C SER A 89 -3.51 1.86 -14.28
N LEU A 90 -4.71 1.51 -14.72
CA LEU A 90 -5.59 2.43 -15.45
C LEU A 90 -6.30 3.40 -14.50
N MET A 91 -6.73 2.92 -13.33
CA MET A 91 -7.59 3.67 -12.42
C MET A 91 -6.84 4.32 -11.26
N GLY A 92 -5.56 3.98 -11.05
CA GLY A 92 -4.80 4.44 -9.89
C GLY A 92 -4.90 5.94 -9.66
N ALA A 93 -4.56 6.73 -10.68
CA ALA A 93 -4.60 8.19 -10.60
C ALA A 93 -6.01 8.75 -10.37
N THR A 94 -7.03 8.09 -10.91
CA THR A 94 -8.44 8.50 -10.75
C THR A 94 -8.93 8.21 -9.33
N ILE A 95 -8.57 7.06 -8.77
CA ILE A 95 -8.89 6.72 -7.37
C ILE A 95 -8.22 7.72 -6.42
N GLU A 96 -6.93 8.02 -6.65
CA GLU A 96 -6.19 9.01 -5.85
C GLU A 96 -6.83 10.41 -5.90
N ASP A 97 -7.26 10.85 -7.09
CA ASP A 97 -7.93 12.14 -7.27
C ASP A 97 -9.28 12.17 -6.52
N GLN A 98 -10.05 11.10 -6.61
CA GLN A 98 -11.32 10.98 -5.90
C GLN A 98 -11.13 10.93 -4.37
N VAL A 99 -10.05 10.33 -3.87
CA VAL A 99 -9.69 10.39 -2.44
C VAL A 99 -9.49 11.83 -1.99
N VAL A 100 -8.74 12.62 -2.77
CA VAL A 100 -8.50 14.04 -2.46
C VAL A 100 -9.81 14.85 -2.49
N SER A 101 -10.66 14.59 -3.49
CA SER A 101 -11.99 15.21 -3.59
C SER A 101 -12.83 14.89 -2.36
N THR A 102 -12.85 13.62 -1.93
CA THR A 102 -13.60 13.17 -0.74
C THR A 102 -13.10 13.84 0.54
N LEU A 103 -11.78 13.91 0.75
CA LEU A 103 -11.19 14.60 1.90
C LEU A 103 -11.59 16.08 1.95
N ASN A 104 -11.60 16.75 0.79
CA ASN A 104 -12.01 18.15 0.72
C ASN A 104 -13.52 18.35 0.91
N LYS A 105 -14.36 17.45 0.38
CA LYS A 105 -15.81 17.47 0.55
C LYS A 105 -16.22 17.25 2.02
N HIS A 106 -15.55 16.32 2.69
CA HIS A 106 -15.85 15.92 4.07
C HIS A 106 -14.85 16.50 5.09
N ARG A 107 -14.56 17.79 4.97
CA ARG A 107 -13.62 18.53 5.83
C ARG A 107 -13.86 18.35 7.32
N ASN A 108 -15.10 18.24 7.75
CA ASN A 108 -15.48 18.05 9.14
C ASN A 108 -14.87 16.80 9.79
N THR A 109 -14.35 15.87 9.01
CA THR A 109 -13.65 14.68 9.50
C THR A 109 -12.24 15.01 10.02
N TRP A 110 -11.59 16.05 9.49
CA TRP A 110 -10.22 16.42 9.84
C TRP A 110 -10.03 17.86 10.31
N ASP A 111 -10.88 18.80 9.87
CA ASP A 111 -10.81 20.22 10.23
C ASP A 111 -11.75 20.50 11.41
N ASP A 112 -11.19 20.96 12.52
CA ASP A 112 -11.92 21.39 13.71
C ASP A 112 -12.28 22.90 13.71
N GLY A 113 -12.05 23.56 12.56
CA GLY A 113 -12.25 24.99 12.37
C GLY A 113 -10.95 25.80 12.32
N GLN A 114 -9.85 25.27 12.82
CA GLN A 114 -8.54 25.96 12.77
C GLN A 114 -7.94 25.94 11.36
N TRP A 115 -8.25 24.90 10.58
CA TRP A 115 -7.66 24.61 9.28
C TRP A 115 -8.51 25.05 8.09
N SER A 116 -9.51 25.92 8.32
CA SER A 116 -10.49 26.37 7.31
C SER A 116 -9.84 26.99 6.07
N LYS A 117 -8.65 27.57 6.20
CA LYS A 117 -7.88 28.16 5.09
C LYS A 117 -7.04 27.15 4.30
N TYR A 118 -6.99 25.89 4.74
CA TYR A 118 -6.20 24.85 4.10
C TYR A 118 -7.09 23.94 3.25
N THR A 119 -6.47 23.24 2.31
CA THR A 119 -7.12 22.30 1.41
C THR A 119 -6.14 21.23 0.97
N PHE A 120 -6.62 20.02 0.75
CA PHE A 120 -5.81 19.00 0.10
C PHE A 120 -5.68 19.33 -1.38
N LEU A 121 -4.45 19.32 -1.87
CA LEU A 121 -4.12 19.57 -3.27
C LEU A 121 -3.29 18.40 -3.78
N ARG A 122 -3.71 17.80 -4.90
CA ARG A 122 -2.95 16.78 -5.59
C ARG A 122 -1.80 17.42 -6.36
N SER A 123 -0.60 16.90 -6.16
CA SER A 123 0.64 17.34 -6.79
C SER A 123 1.15 16.23 -7.72
N ALA A 124 0.56 16.12 -8.91
CA ALA A 124 0.93 15.09 -9.88
C ALA A 124 2.44 15.07 -10.17
N GLN A 125 3.05 13.88 -10.07
CA GLN A 125 4.48 13.66 -10.31
C GLN A 125 5.43 14.39 -9.34
N ALA A 126 4.94 14.83 -8.20
CA ALA A 126 5.74 15.35 -7.09
C ALA A 126 5.63 14.39 -5.88
N PHE A 127 6.56 14.50 -4.94
CA PHE A 127 6.49 13.78 -3.68
C PHE A 127 6.21 14.78 -2.53
N PRO A 128 5.32 14.45 -1.62
CA PRO A 128 4.27 13.43 -1.74
C PRO A 128 3.16 13.83 -2.73
N ASP A 129 2.37 12.86 -3.18
CA ASP A 129 1.31 13.02 -4.20
C ASP A 129 0.24 14.04 -3.81
N VAL A 130 -0.05 14.17 -2.52
CA VAL A 130 -1.07 15.06 -1.96
C VAL A 130 -0.47 15.89 -0.84
N ARG A 131 -0.79 17.19 -0.82
CA ARG A 131 -0.31 18.12 0.21
C ARG A 131 -1.49 18.89 0.80
N LEU A 132 -1.49 19.07 2.12
CA LEU A 132 -2.40 20.00 2.79
C LEU A 132 -1.77 21.39 2.79
N VAL A 133 -2.30 22.26 1.93
CA VAL A 133 -1.73 23.57 1.65
C VAL A 133 -2.67 24.71 2.00
N HIS A 134 -2.12 25.87 2.29
CA HIS A 134 -2.92 27.09 2.45
C HIS A 134 -3.48 27.53 1.09
N ARG A 135 -4.79 27.83 1.02
CA ARG A 135 -5.49 28.12 -0.24
C ARG A 135 -4.93 29.29 -1.03
N SER A 136 -4.37 30.30 -0.38
CA SER A 136 -3.76 31.48 -1.01
C SER A 136 -2.24 31.44 -1.05
N ASN A 137 -1.59 30.42 -0.45
CA ASN A 137 -0.14 30.24 -0.47
C ASN A 137 0.20 28.74 -0.51
N PRO A 138 0.29 28.11 -1.70
CA PRO A 138 0.57 26.70 -1.83
C PRO A 138 1.95 26.24 -1.27
N GLU A 139 2.85 27.16 -1.00
CA GLU A 139 4.14 26.86 -0.36
C GLU A 139 4.00 26.68 1.17
N ASP A 140 2.89 27.14 1.78
CA ASP A 140 2.57 26.86 3.17
C ASP A 140 1.91 25.49 3.27
N ILE A 141 2.76 24.46 3.41
CA ILE A 141 2.38 23.04 3.50
C ILE A 141 2.40 22.61 4.96
N LYS A 142 1.34 21.98 5.43
CA LYS A 142 1.24 21.46 6.82
C LYS A 142 1.67 20.00 6.93
N LEU A 143 1.27 19.18 5.97
CA LEU A 143 1.68 17.79 5.85
C LEU A 143 1.41 17.29 4.43
N GLY A 144 2.00 16.15 4.12
CA GLY A 144 1.83 15.46 2.86
C GLY A 144 1.31 14.03 3.02
N ILE A 145 0.66 13.52 1.98
CA ILE A 145 0.19 12.14 1.91
C ILE A 145 0.64 11.55 0.57
N GLU A 146 1.49 10.54 0.63
CA GLU A 146 1.81 9.72 -0.54
C GLU A 146 0.71 8.68 -0.70
N LEU A 147 -0.09 8.78 -1.73
CA LEU A 147 -1.19 7.87 -2.00
C LEU A 147 -0.75 6.69 -2.86
N LYS A 148 -1.23 5.51 -2.52
CA LYS A 148 -1.10 4.30 -3.31
C LYS A 148 -2.45 3.63 -3.43
N SER A 149 -2.93 3.45 -4.63
CA SER A 149 -4.14 2.68 -4.87
C SER A 149 -3.82 1.19 -5.03
N TRP A 150 -4.68 0.32 -4.50
CA TRP A 150 -4.53 -1.12 -4.60
C TRP A 150 -5.83 -1.78 -5.02
N PHE A 151 -5.90 -2.24 -6.26
CA PHE A 151 -7.01 -3.07 -6.72
C PHE A 151 -6.94 -4.46 -6.08
N LEU A 152 -7.88 -4.79 -5.18
CA LEU A 152 -7.86 -6.02 -4.39
C LEU A 152 -7.89 -7.29 -5.24
N LEU A 153 -8.49 -7.23 -6.42
CA LEU A 153 -8.61 -8.37 -7.33
C LEU A 153 -7.46 -8.46 -8.36
N SER A 154 -6.38 -7.69 -8.18
CA SER A 154 -5.19 -7.81 -9.01
C SER A 154 -4.60 -9.22 -8.91
N LYS A 155 -4.01 -9.73 -10.02
CA LYS A 155 -3.41 -11.07 -10.05
C LYS A 155 -2.12 -11.18 -9.23
N GLU A 156 -1.53 -10.08 -8.82
CA GLU A 156 -0.30 -10.07 -8.02
C GLU A 156 -0.56 -10.68 -6.65
N GLY A 157 0.23 -11.69 -6.27
CA GLY A 157 0.13 -12.33 -4.95
C GLY A 157 0.46 -11.36 -3.83
N VAL A 158 1.51 -10.55 -4.03
CA VAL A 158 1.92 -9.46 -3.15
C VAL A 158 1.83 -8.17 -3.97
N PRO A 159 1.01 -7.20 -3.57
CA PRO A 159 0.82 -5.99 -4.34
C PRO A 159 2.11 -5.20 -4.50
N SER A 160 2.26 -4.55 -5.66
CA SER A 160 3.44 -3.76 -6.02
C SER A 160 3.26 -2.29 -5.66
N MET A 161 3.06 -2.00 -4.38
CA MET A 161 2.96 -0.63 -3.90
C MET A 161 4.35 -0.08 -3.65
N ARG A 162 4.86 0.75 -4.58
CA ARG A 162 6.22 1.29 -4.50
C ARG A 162 6.25 2.54 -3.65
N PHE A 163 7.14 2.51 -2.67
CA PHE A 163 7.48 3.63 -1.81
C PHE A 163 8.97 3.55 -1.48
N GLY A 164 9.78 4.35 -2.12
CA GLY A 164 11.24 4.29 -1.98
C GLY A 164 11.91 5.67 -1.94
N PRO A 165 11.28 6.70 -1.34
CA PRO A 165 11.94 7.98 -1.16
C PRO A 165 13.05 7.87 -0.09
N HIS A 166 13.99 8.80 -0.13
CA HIS A 166 14.92 8.99 0.98
C HIS A 166 14.13 9.50 2.20
N PRO A 167 14.45 9.05 3.43
CA PRO A 167 13.78 9.52 4.64
C PRO A 167 13.76 11.05 4.80
N ASP A 168 14.83 11.74 4.38
CA ASP A 168 14.93 13.20 4.48
C ASP A 168 14.00 13.95 3.50
N ALA A 169 13.45 13.27 2.50
CA ALA A 169 12.42 13.83 1.63
C ALA A 169 11.05 13.89 2.30
N CYS A 170 10.86 13.16 3.40
CA CYS A 170 9.62 13.10 4.15
C CYS A 170 9.64 14.13 5.28
N ALA A 171 8.63 14.99 5.35
CA ALA A 171 8.41 15.83 6.52
C ALA A 171 7.97 14.96 7.73
N PRO A 172 8.16 15.44 8.96
CA PRO A 172 7.86 14.65 10.17
C PRO A 172 6.42 14.12 10.24
N LEU A 173 5.45 14.86 9.71
CA LEU A 173 4.03 14.50 9.74
C LEU A 173 3.52 13.93 8.42
N ASP A 174 4.38 13.73 7.43
CA ASP A 174 3.97 13.11 6.17
C ASP A 174 3.57 11.65 6.37
N MET A 175 2.60 11.22 5.60
CA MET A 175 2.05 9.86 5.65
C MET A 175 2.20 9.17 4.29
N VAL A 176 2.31 7.86 4.32
CA VAL A 176 2.01 7.00 3.17
C VAL A 176 0.67 6.33 3.45
N CYS A 177 -0.24 6.41 2.50
CA CYS A 177 -1.59 5.86 2.60
C CYS A 177 -1.85 4.92 1.42
N VAL A 178 -2.17 3.66 1.75
CA VAL A 178 -2.60 2.67 0.76
C VAL A 178 -4.10 2.53 0.81
N VAL A 179 -4.77 2.79 -0.30
CA VAL A 179 -6.23 2.72 -0.44
C VAL A 179 -6.59 1.46 -1.23
N PRO A 180 -7.05 0.39 -0.56
CA PRO A 180 -7.56 -0.78 -1.26
C PRO A 180 -8.91 -0.44 -1.89
N TRP A 181 -9.12 -0.91 -3.12
CA TRP A 181 -10.37 -0.69 -3.80
C TRP A 181 -10.80 -1.91 -4.62
N TYR A 182 -12.08 -1.99 -4.93
CA TYR A 182 -12.69 -3.07 -5.68
C TYR A 182 -13.92 -2.56 -6.43
N LEU A 183 -14.43 -3.33 -7.38
CA LEU A 183 -15.68 -3.05 -8.04
C LEU A 183 -16.86 -3.64 -7.26
N SER A 184 -17.95 -2.90 -7.14
CA SER A 184 -19.13 -3.28 -6.34
C SER A 184 -19.69 -4.67 -6.68
N ASN A 185 -19.55 -5.10 -7.94
CA ASN A 185 -19.96 -6.41 -8.43
C ASN A 185 -18.76 -7.30 -8.82
N ALA A 186 -17.65 -7.18 -8.11
CA ALA A 186 -16.39 -7.89 -8.34
C ALA A 186 -15.74 -7.60 -9.70
N VAL A 187 -16.42 -7.95 -10.82
CA VAL A 187 -15.88 -7.82 -12.19
C VAL A 187 -16.38 -6.58 -12.93
N CYS A 188 -17.35 -5.88 -12.37
CA CYS A 188 -17.92 -4.64 -12.92
C CYS A 188 -18.53 -3.80 -11.79
N GLY A 189 -19.09 -2.64 -12.14
CA GLY A 189 -19.79 -1.76 -11.21
C GLY A 189 -18.96 -0.57 -10.77
N GLU A 190 -19.39 0.10 -9.74
CA GLU A 190 -18.73 1.28 -9.21
C GLU A 190 -17.52 0.91 -8.35
N PRO A 191 -16.41 1.63 -8.45
CA PRO A 191 -15.33 1.52 -7.50
C PRO A 191 -15.79 1.81 -6.06
N LYS A 192 -15.44 0.92 -5.16
CA LYS A 192 -15.59 1.06 -3.71
C LYS A 192 -14.24 0.91 -3.06
N VAL A 193 -14.04 1.53 -1.90
CA VAL A 193 -12.80 1.42 -1.14
C VAL A 193 -12.99 0.60 0.12
N ALA A 194 -11.97 -0.15 0.51
CA ALA A 194 -11.88 -0.77 1.81
C ALA A 194 -11.04 0.13 2.74
N ARG A 195 -10.96 -0.23 4.02
CA ARG A 195 -10.23 0.55 5.02
C ARG A 195 -8.78 0.77 4.60
N PRO A 196 -8.30 2.02 4.50
CA PRO A 196 -6.93 2.32 4.13
C PRO A 196 -5.92 1.90 5.19
N TRP A 197 -4.70 1.60 4.75
CA TRP A 197 -3.53 1.54 5.62
C TRP A 197 -2.82 2.87 5.59
N VAL A 198 -2.43 3.35 6.77
CA VAL A 198 -1.73 4.61 6.91
C VAL A 198 -0.53 4.43 7.82
N GLN A 199 0.61 4.92 7.39
CA GLN A 199 1.85 4.91 8.16
C GLN A 199 2.58 6.23 7.99
N GLN A 200 3.40 6.60 8.96
CA GLN A 200 4.32 7.73 8.80
C GLN A 200 5.28 7.47 7.63
N ALA A 201 5.38 8.42 6.70
CA ALA A 201 6.19 8.26 5.49
C ALA A 201 7.67 8.07 5.80
N LYS A 202 8.21 8.87 6.72
CA LYS A 202 9.62 8.79 7.14
C LYS A 202 9.93 7.43 7.76
N TYR A 203 9.08 6.95 8.67
CA TYR A 203 9.23 5.62 9.27
C TYR A 203 9.21 4.51 8.21
N ALA A 204 8.26 4.54 7.28
CA ALA A 204 8.18 3.54 6.21
C ALA A 204 9.45 3.54 5.32
N ALA A 205 10.00 4.72 5.04
CA ALA A 205 11.26 4.86 4.29
C ALA A 205 12.47 4.31 5.07
N GLU A 206 12.60 4.65 6.35
CA GLU A 206 13.66 4.14 7.23
C GLU A 206 13.54 2.63 7.42
N TRP A 207 12.32 2.11 7.64
CA TRP A 207 12.06 0.68 7.77
C TRP A 207 12.44 -0.08 6.50
N SER A 208 12.14 0.47 5.33
CA SER A 208 12.55 -0.12 4.05
C SER A 208 14.07 -0.30 3.98
N ILE A 209 14.83 0.76 4.30
CA ILE A 209 16.29 0.73 4.31
C ILE A 209 16.81 -0.32 5.32
N TYR A 210 16.26 -0.29 6.52
CA TYR A 210 16.63 -1.17 7.61
C TYR A 210 16.39 -2.64 7.25
N PHE A 211 15.20 -2.97 6.75
CA PHE A 211 14.86 -4.32 6.32
C PHE A 211 15.82 -4.82 5.22
N TRP A 212 16.04 -4.01 4.19
CA TRP A 212 16.84 -4.41 3.05
C TRP A 212 18.34 -4.52 3.36
N LYS A 213 18.83 -3.79 4.34
CA LYS A 213 20.22 -3.86 4.78
C LYS A 213 20.48 -4.98 5.79
N TYR A 214 19.55 -5.19 6.72
CA TYR A 214 19.84 -5.98 7.92
C TYR A 214 18.93 -7.17 8.15
N LEU A 215 17.65 -7.08 7.82
CA LEU A 215 16.68 -8.15 8.15
C LEU A 215 16.47 -9.14 7.00
N ARG A 216 16.75 -8.75 5.78
CA ARG A 216 16.54 -9.61 4.64
C ARG A 216 17.61 -10.67 4.55
N HIS A 217 17.28 -11.88 5.01
CA HIS A 217 18.05 -13.08 4.72
C HIS A 217 17.52 -13.73 3.45
N THR A 218 18.40 -13.95 2.50
CA THR A 218 18.06 -14.73 1.30
C THR A 218 19.11 -15.80 1.14
N ASP A 219 18.65 -17.04 1.07
CA ASP A 219 19.49 -18.21 0.78
C ASP A 219 20.12 -18.13 -0.61
N ASN A 220 19.62 -17.27 -1.48
CA ASN A 220 20.15 -17.03 -2.80
C ASN A 220 21.13 -15.87 -2.79
N ALA A 221 22.40 -16.18 -3.05
CA ALA A 221 23.51 -15.24 -3.11
C ALA A 221 23.33 -14.09 -4.14
N LEU A 222 22.32 -14.14 -4.99
CA LEU A 222 22.00 -13.12 -5.99
C LEU A 222 21.18 -11.97 -5.48
N THR A 223 20.66 -12.04 -4.25
CA THR A 223 19.78 -11.04 -3.72
C THR A 223 20.53 -10.14 -2.77
N LEU A 224 20.63 -8.88 -3.12
CA LEU A 224 20.97 -7.69 -2.34
C LEU A 224 21.77 -7.97 -1.04
N LYS A 225 22.91 -8.66 -1.13
CA LYS A 225 23.90 -8.65 -0.06
C LYS A 225 24.38 -7.21 0.07
N GLN A 226 24.06 -6.54 1.19
CA GLN A 226 24.70 -5.29 1.63
C GLN A 226 25.17 -4.37 0.51
N ARG A 227 24.32 -4.10 -0.47
CA ARG A 227 24.71 -3.17 -1.53
C ARG A 227 24.56 -1.79 -0.99
N ASP A 228 25.63 -1.03 -1.11
CA ASP A 228 25.61 0.39 -0.83
C ASP A 228 24.50 1.01 -1.66
N PHE A 229 23.51 1.56 -0.96
CA PHE A 229 22.56 2.43 -1.62
C PHE A 229 23.35 3.56 -2.25
N LYS A 230 22.99 3.94 -3.48
CA LYS A 230 23.61 5.11 -4.08
C LYS A 230 23.53 6.28 -3.13
N THR A 231 24.65 6.96 -2.94
CA THR A 231 24.62 8.26 -2.29
C THR A 231 23.78 9.18 -3.15
N ILE A 232 22.66 9.60 -2.63
CA ILE A 232 21.86 10.64 -3.29
C ILE A 232 22.26 12.00 -2.73
N PRO A 233 22.08 13.08 -3.50
CA PRO A 233 22.25 14.43 -3.00
C PRO A 233 21.39 14.65 -1.75
N PRO A 234 21.81 15.52 -0.83
CA PRO A 234 20.96 15.95 0.28
C PRO A 234 19.60 16.41 -0.24
N CYS A 235 18.53 15.90 0.34
CA CYS A 235 17.17 16.30 0.00
C CYS A 235 16.50 16.87 1.27
N THR A 236 15.46 17.64 1.03
CA THR A 236 14.62 18.23 2.08
C THR A 236 13.17 17.86 1.82
N PRO A 237 12.29 17.95 2.81
CA PRO A 237 10.86 17.77 2.62
C PRO A 237 10.30 18.60 1.47
N TYR A 238 9.29 18.03 0.80
CA TYR A 238 8.62 18.61 -0.37
C TYR A 238 9.59 18.93 -1.54
N PRO A 239 10.36 17.92 -1.98
CA PRO A 239 11.35 18.09 -3.03
C PRO A 239 10.72 18.59 -4.32
N LYS A 240 11.51 19.27 -5.15
CA LYS A 240 11.12 19.64 -6.50
C LYS A 240 11.07 18.40 -7.40
N LYS A 241 10.28 18.45 -8.46
CA LYS A 241 10.17 17.34 -9.43
C LYS A 241 11.50 16.91 -10.05
N SER A 242 12.47 17.84 -10.14
CA SER A 242 13.82 17.57 -10.64
C SER A 242 14.72 16.84 -9.66
N ASP A 243 14.36 16.82 -8.39
CA ASP A 243 15.22 16.28 -7.35
C ASP A 243 15.18 14.75 -7.34
N ILE A 244 16.35 14.15 -7.18
CA ILE A 244 16.45 12.68 -7.09
C ILE A 244 16.27 12.28 -5.64
N ILE A 245 15.12 11.73 -5.31
CA ILE A 245 14.78 11.29 -3.96
C ILE A 245 14.72 9.77 -3.80
N SER A 246 14.80 9.04 -4.88
CA SER A 246 14.59 7.59 -4.87
C SER A 246 15.88 6.83 -4.58
N LEU A 247 15.83 5.99 -3.54
CA LEU A 247 16.91 5.10 -3.13
C LEU A 247 16.81 3.77 -3.87
N HIS A 248 17.13 3.72 -5.16
CA HIS A 248 17.17 2.44 -5.87
C HIS A 248 18.57 1.83 -5.78
N PRO A 249 18.74 0.62 -5.18
CA PRO A 249 19.98 -0.13 -5.24
C PRO A 249 20.33 -0.46 -6.70
N GLU A 250 21.62 -0.37 -7.05
CA GLU A 250 22.06 -0.57 -8.46
C GLU A 250 21.71 -1.95 -9.02
N ASN A 251 21.63 -2.96 -8.20
CA ASN A 251 21.46 -4.34 -8.59
C ASN A 251 20.22 -4.98 -7.96
N ASP A 252 19.14 -4.22 -7.81
CA ASP A 252 17.86 -4.75 -7.36
C ASP A 252 17.25 -5.63 -8.47
N VAL A 253 17.65 -6.91 -8.47
CA VAL A 253 17.11 -7.92 -9.38
C VAL A 253 15.62 -8.09 -9.06
N GLY A 254 14.76 -7.82 -10.05
CA GLY A 254 13.31 -7.86 -9.91
C GLY A 254 12.71 -6.58 -9.35
N LYS A 255 13.50 -5.54 -9.13
CA LYS A 255 13.04 -4.22 -8.67
C LYS A 255 12.11 -4.31 -7.45
N ASN A 256 12.55 -5.04 -6.43
CA ASN A 256 11.76 -5.32 -5.23
C ASN A 256 11.92 -4.27 -4.12
N PHE A 257 13.01 -3.50 -4.13
CA PHE A 257 13.21 -2.41 -3.19
C PHE A 257 12.09 -1.38 -3.30
N GLY A 258 11.67 -0.87 -2.17
CA GLY A 258 10.58 0.12 -2.09
C GLY A 258 9.18 -0.46 -2.27
N ARG A 259 9.00 -1.76 -2.46
CA ARG A 259 7.67 -2.39 -2.45
C ARG A 259 7.24 -2.65 -1.01
N LEU A 260 6.34 -1.82 -0.47
CA LEU A 260 5.87 -1.86 0.92
C LEU A 260 5.58 -3.26 1.46
N PRO A 261 4.81 -4.12 0.77
CA PRO A 261 4.53 -5.45 1.30
C PRO A 261 5.74 -6.39 1.34
N ARG A 262 6.85 -6.06 0.69
CA ARG A 262 8.03 -6.94 0.62
C ARG A 262 8.90 -6.89 1.88
N TYR A 263 8.67 -5.98 2.77
CA TYR A 263 9.40 -5.86 4.03
C TYR A 263 8.50 -5.94 5.26
N HIS A 264 7.38 -6.63 5.11
CA HIS A 264 6.50 -7.07 6.20
C HIS A 264 5.89 -5.94 7.05
N ILE A 265 5.93 -4.71 6.60
CA ILE A 265 5.38 -3.56 7.33
C ILE A 265 3.84 -3.54 7.33
N MET A 266 3.21 -4.30 6.44
CA MET A 266 1.76 -4.25 6.22
C MET A 266 1.11 -5.63 6.01
N ASP A 267 1.73 -6.71 6.51
CA ASP A 267 1.22 -8.07 6.29
C ASP A 267 -0.18 -8.28 6.87
N GLU A 268 -0.41 -7.84 8.12
CA GLU A 268 -1.71 -7.93 8.78
C GLU A 268 -2.78 -7.14 8.00
N PHE A 269 -2.42 -5.94 7.55
CA PHE A 269 -3.31 -5.12 6.73
C PHE A 269 -3.65 -5.80 5.40
N CYS A 270 -2.67 -6.35 4.71
CA CYS A 270 -2.91 -7.06 3.45
C CYS A 270 -3.89 -8.23 3.62
N ASN A 271 -3.73 -9.01 4.69
CA ASN A 271 -4.62 -10.11 5.02
C ASN A 271 -6.04 -9.62 5.33
N THR A 272 -6.15 -8.55 6.14
CA THR A 272 -7.44 -7.94 6.48
C THR A 272 -8.13 -7.37 5.23
N ALA A 273 -7.41 -6.64 4.38
CA ALA A 273 -7.97 -6.10 3.16
C ALA A 273 -8.48 -7.18 2.20
N LEU A 274 -7.77 -8.31 2.11
CA LEU A 274 -8.17 -9.45 1.28
C LEU A 274 -9.36 -10.24 1.86
N SER A 275 -9.66 -10.08 3.14
CA SER A 275 -10.88 -10.64 3.75
C SER A 275 -12.13 -9.78 3.50
N THR A 276 -11.99 -8.59 2.88
CA THR A 276 -13.14 -7.76 2.50
C THR A 276 -14.11 -8.57 1.63
N GLU A 277 -15.37 -8.59 2.05
CA GLU A 277 -16.42 -9.29 1.30
C GLU A 277 -16.93 -8.46 0.13
N ILE A 278 -16.94 -9.07 -1.04
CA ILE A 278 -17.53 -8.54 -2.28
C ILE A 278 -18.63 -9.52 -2.66
N LEU A 279 -19.88 -9.09 -2.62
CA LEU A 279 -21.05 -9.94 -2.81
C LEU A 279 -21.06 -11.17 -1.88
N GLY A 280 -20.63 -10.99 -0.61
CA GLY A 280 -20.59 -12.06 0.37
C GLY A 280 -19.44 -13.07 0.20
N ILE A 281 -18.48 -12.79 -0.69
CA ILE A 281 -17.32 -13.64 -0.94
C ILE A 281 -16.04 -12.81 -0.64
N PRO A 282 -15.09 -13.32 0.17
CA PRO A 282 -13.83 -12.64 0.41
C PRO A 282 -13.06 -12.31 -0.86
N ALA A 283 -12.45 -11.12 -0.92
CA ALA A 283 -11.68 -10.66 -2.08
C ALA A 283 -10.55 -11.62 -2.45
N GLU A 284 -9.93 -12.32 -1.49
CA GLU A 284 -8.92 -13.34 -1.78
C GLU A 284 -9.45 -14.50 -2.62
N ASN A 285 -10.72 -14.87 -2.44
CA ASN A 285 -11.36 -15.94 -3.18
C ASN A 285 -11.72 -15.50 -4.60
N TRP A 286 -12.20 -14.26 -4.77
CA TRP A 286 -12.35 -13.63 -6.07
C TRP A 286 -11.02 -13.55 -6.81
N ARG A 287 -9.96 -13.09 -6.14
CA ARG A 287 -8.62 -13.03 -6.72
C ARG A 287 -8.13 -14.38 -7.17
N TYR A 288 -8.30 -15.43 -6.34
CA TYR A 288 -7.94 -16.80 -6.71
C TYR A 288 -8.73 -17.27 -7.96
N PHE A 289 -10.04 -17.03 -7.99
CA PHE A 289 -10.85 -17.33 -9.16
C PHE A 289 -10.30 -16.66 -10.43
N LEU A 290 -10.03 -15.36 -10.39
CA LEU A 290 -9.48 -14.62 -11.52
C LEU A 290 -8.07 -15.09 -11.93
N GLN A 291 -7.27 -15.57 -10.98
CA GLN A 291 -5.94 -16.12 -11.27
C GLN A 291 -6.00 -17.45 -12.04
N ILE A 292 -6.96 -18.30 -11.71
CA ILE A 292 -7.12 -19.60 -12.35
C ILE A 292 -8.00 -19.55 -13.60
N HIS A 293 -8.82 -18.51 -13.77
CA HIS A 293 -9.63 -18.27 -14.94
C HIS A 293 -8.81 -17.53 -16.00
N THR A 294 -8.40 -18.26 -17.03
CA THR A 294 -7.64 -17.73 -18.16
C THR A 294 -8.28 -18.22 -19.47
N ASP A 295 -8.02 -17.53 -20.57
CA ASP A 295 -8.55 -17.89 -21.90
C ASP A 295 -8.23 -19.33 -22.34
N ALA A 296 -7.17 -19.92 -21.76
CA ALA A 296 -6.74 -21.29 -22.08
C ALA A 296 -7.38 -22.37 -21.17
N VAL A 297 -8.20 -22.00 -20.19
CA VAL A 297 -8.70 -22.93 -19.16
C VAL A 297 -10.19 -23.09 -19.26
N THR A 298 -10.68 -24.35 -19.37
CA THR A 298 -12.09 -24.64 -19.40
C THR A 298 -12.73 -24.46 -18.02
N ILE A 299 -14.02 -24.13 -17.97
CA ILE A 299 -14.79 -23.95 -16.73
C ILE A 299 -14.73 -25.19 -15.82
N ASN A 300 -14.67 -26.39 -16.39
CA ASN A 300 -14.55 -27.63 -15.62
C ASN A 300 -13.19 -27.72 -14.86
N VAL A 301 -12.12 -27.21 -15.42
CA VAL A 301 -10.81 -27.14 -14.74
C VAL A 301 -10.84 -26.10 -13.64
N VAL A 302 -11.46 -24.94 -13.89
CA VAL A 302 -11.67 -23.90 -12.86
C VAL A 302 -12.46 -24.49 -11.70
N ARG A 303 -13.59 -25.15 -11.98
CA ARG A 303 -14.42 -25.81 -10.96
C ARG A 303 -13.63 -26.81 -10.11
N LYS A 304 -12.84 -27.69 -10.74
CA LYS A 304 -12.01 -28.66 -10.01
C LYS A 304 -10.99 -27.98 -9.09
N LYS A 305 -10.35 -26.91 -9.53
CA LYS A 305 -9.38 -26.14 -8.72
C LYS A 305 -10.08 -25.44 -7.54
N LEU A 306 -11.27 -24.87 -7.72
CA LEU A 306 -12.05 -24.26 -6.65
C LEU A 306 -12.45 -25.30 -5.60
N ILE A 307 -12.98 -26.46 -6.03
CA ILE A 307 -13.33 -27.57 -5.15
C ILE A 307 -12.11 -28.01 -4.33
N SER A 308 -10.97 -28.22 -4.97
CA SER A 308 -9.73 -28.62 -4.29
C SER A 308 -9.26 -27.60 -3.26
N ARG A 309 -9.35 -26.30 -3.57
CA ARG A 309 -8.91 -25.23 -2.67
C ARG A 309 -9.79 -25.11 -1.44
N PHE A 310 -11.10 -25.17 -1.63
CA PHE A 310 -12.06 -24.94 -0.55
C PHE A 310 -12.39 -26.21 0.26
N GLY A 311 -11.76 -27.36 -0.06
CA GLY A 311 -11.98 -28.61 0.64
C GLY A 311 -13.44 -29.07 0.61
N ILE A 312 -14.16 -28.73 -0.45
CA ILE A 312 -15.58 -29.00 -0.57
C ILE A 312 -15.77 -30.51 -0.78
N VAL A 313 -15.99 -31.22 0.31
CA VAL A 313 -16.28 -32.67 0.28
C VAL A 313 -17.79 -32.92 0.13
N ASP A 314 -18.62 -31.94 0.47
CA ASP A 314 -20.07 -32.06 0.42
C ASP A 314 -20.69 -30.97 -0.46
N PHE A 315 -21.42 -31.39 -1.49
CA PHE A 315 -22.04 -30.53 -2.51
C PHE A 315 -23.13 -29.60 -1.96
N SER A 316 -23.65 -29.83 -0.77
CA SER A 316 -24.77 -29.07 -0.22
C SER A 316 -24.45 -27.63 0.13
N ASN A 317 -23.22 -27.35 0.63
CA ASN A 317 -22.77 -25.98 0.89
C ASN A 317 -21.95 -25.36 -0.27
N SER A 318 -21.35 -26.21 -1.09
CA SER A 318 -20.62 -25.78 -2.29
C SER A 318 -21.56 -25.35 -3.42
N GLU A 319 -22.75 -25.89 -3.42
CA GLU A 319 -23.81 -25.47 -4.36
C GLU A 319 -24.14 -23.98 -4.19
N VAL A 320 -24.07 -23.44 -2.98
CA VAL A 320 -24.31 -22.02 -2.72
C VAL A 320 -23.18 -21.16 -3.31
N VAL A 321 -21.91 -21.50 -3.06
CA VAL A 321 -20.77 -20.74 -3.60
C VAL A 321 -20.65 -20.93 -5.12
N LEU A 322 -20.84 -22.16 -5.61
CA LEU A 322 -20.84 -22.43 -7.05
C LEU A 322 -22.08 -21.85 -7.73
N LYS A 323 -23.22 -21.80 -7.07
CA LYS A 323 -24.44 -21.17 -7.57
C LYS A 323 -24.33 -19.65 -7.56
N MET A 324 -23.70 -19.06 -6.55
CA MET A 324 -23.35 -17.63 -6.54
C MET A 324 -22.33 -17.30 -7.65
N ILE A 325 -21.27 -18.09 -7.81
CA ILE A 325 -20.30 -17.93 -8.90
C ILE A 325 -20.97 -18.16 -10.27
N SER A 326 -21.84 -19.17 -10.39
CA SER A 326 -22.61 -19.41 -11.63
C SER A 326 -23.60 -18.28 -11.90
N GLN A 327 -24.33 -17.80 -10.90
CA GLN A 327 -25.23 -16.65 -11.06
C GLN A 327 -24.48 -15.40 -11.50
N ILE A 328 -23.31 -15.15 -10.93
CA ILE A 328 -22.46 -14.02 -11.33
C ILE A 328 -21.97 -14.21 -12.77
N ILE A 329 -21.59 -15.43 -13.16
CA ILE A 329 -21.18 -15.75 -14.54
C ILE A 329 -22.35 -15.63 -15.49
N ASP A 330 -23.56 -16.07 -15.09
CA ASP A 330 -24.79 -16.02 -15.89
C ASP A 330 -25.36 -14.59 -16.01
N GLU A 331 -25.12 -13.73 -15.03
CA GLU A 331 -25.46 -12.31 -15.06
C GLU A 331 -24.43 -11.45 -15.81
N LEU A 332 -23.22 -11.98 -16.08
CA LEU A 332 -22.24 -11.31 -16.92
C LEU A 332 -22.71 -11.34 -18.37
N PRO A 333 -22.67 -10.20 -19.07
CA PRO A 333 -22.98 -10.18 -20.52
C PRO A 333 -22.13 -11.21 -21.26
N GLU A 334 -22.71 -11.94 -22.20
CA GLU A 334 -22.04 -13.02 -22.97
C GLU A 334 -20.71 -12.59 -23.61
N ASN A 335 -20.54 -11.31 -23.91
CA ASN A 335 -19.30 -10.71 -24.43
C ASN A 335 -18.16 -10.56 -23.40
N LEU A 336 -18.44 -10.78 -22.12
CA LEU A 336 -17.43 -10.77 -21.05
C LEU A 336 -16.89 -12.15 -20.69
N ILE A 337 -17.59 -13.21 -21.14
CA ILE A 337 -17.26 -14.61 -20.86
C ILE A 337 -16.48 -15.26 -22.02
N ARG A 338 -16.43 -14.61 -23.17
CA ARG A 338 -15.72 -15.09 -24.37
C ARG A 338 -14.29 -14.62 -24.45
#